data_d6cb3b33488f9304afeec7f6a01a8ee8
#
_entry.id   d6cb3b33488f9304afeec7f6a01a8ee8
#
_cell.length_a   1.000
_cell.length_b   1.000
_cell.length_c   1.000
_cell.angle_alpha   90.00
_cell.angle_beta   90.00
_cell.angle_gamma   90.00
#
_symmetry.space_group_name_H-M   'P 1'
#
loop_
_entity.id
_entity.type
_entity.pdbx_description
1 polymer ?
#
loop_
_entity_poly.entity_id
_entity_poly.type
_entity_poly.pdbx_seq_one_letter_code
_entity_poly.pdbx_strand_id
1 'polypeptide(L)'
;MIDIKLKNLPLIISIASGKGGVGKSIITSNLANTLANDGHRVLVWDGNYTFPNQHIMFGVEPPYRAKDTYIGRVDLSSVLYKMNDNLYLLADYSVNEIELEIDIDKILNVFKQLITNYEFDFILIDTAAGLSELLLNFINISHLVCIVLDDNPSSLIDSYALIKIFLRFINPEQIKLIINNIIDNEDFDEINTKINLVSRNFLGQSFETIGYLPYDREIHKSIIHQELFTNSTNKQLKEYMENLAQYFIEYYKYN
;
A
#
# COMPACT_ATOMS: atom_id res chain seq x y z
N MET A 1 31.75 -18.72 16.66
CA MET A 1 30.94 -18.63 15.42
C MET A 1 29.69 -17.89 15.79
N ILE A 2 29.54 -16.64 15.37
CA ILE A 2 28.32 -15.87 15.57
C ILE A 2 27.36 -16.40 14.51
N ASP A 3 26.29 -17.08 14.94
CA ASP A 3 25.19 -17.49 14.07
C ASP A 3 24.53 -16.19 13.54
N ILE A 4 24.98 -15.73 12.39
CA ILE A 4 24.24 -14.72 11.64
C ILE A 4 23.05 -15.47 11.07
N LYS A 5 21.95 -15.53 11.84
CA LYS A 5 20.64 -15.82 11.26
C LYS A 5 20.48 -14.84 10.08
N LEU A 6 20.44 -15.37 8.87
CA LEU A 6 20.05 -14.60 7.69
C LEU A 6 18.67 -14.02 8.02
N LYS A 7 18.65 -12.73 8.31
CA LYS A 7 17.42 -12.00 8.62
C LYS A 7 16.58 -12.02 7.34
N ASN A 8 15.42 -12.62 7.37
CA ASN A 8 14.51 -12.54 6.24
C ASN A 8 14.17 -11.05 6.03
N LEU A 9 14.46 -10.54 4.84
CA LEU A 9 14.08 -9.18 4.49
C LEU A 9 12.56 -9.10 4.35
N PRO A 10 11.94 -7.99 4.75
CA PRO A 10 10.49 -7.83 4.59
C PRO A 10 10.10 -7.80 3.11
N LEU A 11 8.93 -8.32 2.79
CA LEU A 11 8.30 -8.04 1.50
C LEU A 11 7.74 -6.61 1.51
N ILE A 12 8.29 -5.77 0.62
CA ILE A 12 7.91 -4.37 0.50
C ILE A 12 6.94 -4.21 -0.65
N ILE A 13 5.76 -3.65 -0.35
CA ILE A 13 4.65 -3.51 -1.28
C ILE A 13 4.20 -2.06 -1.31
N SER A 14 4.33 -1.38 -2.45
CA SER A 14 3.73 -0.07 -2.67
C SER A 14 2.32 -0.20 -3.23
N ILE A 15 1.36 0.50 -2.62
CA ILE A 15 -0.02 0.61 -3.11
C ILE A 15 -0.17 1.95 -3.80
N ALA A 16 -0.33 1.94 -5.12
CA ALA A 16 -0.33 3.11 -5.98
C ALA A 16 -1.63 3.23 -6.77
N SER A 17 -1.94 4.41 -7.30
CA SER A 17 -3.03 4.62 -8.26
C SER A 17 -2.80 5.87 -9.10
N GLY A 18 -3.34 5.88 -10.31
CA GLY A 18 -3.33 7.07 -11.16
C GLY A 18 -4.25 8.17 -10.65
N LYS A 19 -5.34 7.82 -9.96
CA LYS A 19 -6.40 8.74 -9.52
C LYS A 19 -6.59 8.68 -8.01
N GLY A 20 -6.95 9.83 -7.42
CA GLY A 20 -7.39 9.92 -6.03
C GLY A 20 -8.76 9.28 -5.80
N GLY A 21 -9.00 8.76 -4.60
CA GLY A 21 -10.31 8.25 -4.19
C GLY A 21 -10.63 6.82 -4.64
N VAL A 22 -9.74 6.12 -5.35
CA VAL A 22 -9.96 4.73 -5.81
C VAL A 22 -9.85 3.67 -4.70
N GLY A 23 -9.52 4.06 -3.46
CA GLY A 23 -9.53 3.15 -2.30
C GLY A 23 -8.17 2.61 -1.86
N LYS A 24 -7.04 3.19 -2.28
CA LYS A 24 -5.70 2.74 -1.84
C LYS A 24 -5.58 2.58 -0.34
N SER A 25 -5.88 3.66 0.40
CA SER A 25 -5.68 3.69 1.86
C SER A 25 -6.54 2.69 2.61
N ILE A 26 -7.80 2.47 2.16
CA ILE A 26 -8.67 1.48 2.77
C ILE A 26 -8.18 0.05 2.48
N ILE A 27 -7.67 -0.20 1.28
CA ILE A 27 -7.05 -1.49 0.93
C ILE A 27 -5.80 -1.70 1.78
N THR A 28 -4.91 -0.71 1.86
CA THR A 28 -3.65 -0.80 2.63
C THR A 28 -3.90 -1.11 4.10
N SER A 29 -4.80 -0.37 4.77
CA SER A 29 -5.08 -0.56 6.19
C SER A 29 -5.72 -1.91 6.49
N ASN A 30 -6.68 -2.34 5.67
CA ASN A 30 -7.38 -3.62 5.88
C ASN A 30 -6.52 -4.83 5.51
N LEU A 31 -5.70 -4.74 4.44
CA LEU A 31 -4.71 -5.77 4.11
C LEU A 31 -3.68 -5.92 5.22
N ALA A 32 -3.15 -4.80 5.76
CA ALA A 32 -2.21 -4.83 6.87
C ALA A 32 -2.80 -5.50 8.12
N ASN A 33 -4.05 -5.16 8.45
CA ASN A 33 -4.76 -5.78 9.58
C ASN A 33 -4.97 -7.29 9.37
N THR A 34 -5.30 -7.71 8.15
CA THR A 34 -5.50 -9.13 7.83
C THR A 34 -4.19 -9.91 7.94
N LEU A 35 -3.09 -9.39 7.37
CA LEU A 35 -1.76 -9.99 7.50
C LEU A 35 -1.30 -10.08 8.97
N ALA A 36 -1.54 -9.03 9.75
CA ALA A 36 -1.19 -9.00 11.17
C ALA A 36 -2.01 -9.98 12.01
N ASN A 37 -3.30 -10.15 11.70
CA ASN A 37 -4.17 -11.14 12.34
C ASN A 37 -3.78 -12.59 12.00
N ASP A 38 -3.14 -12.81 10.84
CA ASP A 38 -2.56 -14.11 10.46
C ASP A 38 -1.17 -14.35 11.10
N GLY A 39 -0.72 -13.46 11.99
CA GLY A 39 0.50 -13.61 12.78
C GLY A 39 1.75 -12.97 12.19
N HIS A 40 1.67 -12.30 11.04
CA HIS A 40 2.80 -11.63 10.41
C HIS A 40 3.06 -10.25 11.02
N ARG A 41 4.32 -9.88 11.15
CA ARG A 41 4.72 -8.53 11.60
C ARG A 41 4.67 -7.55 10.42
N VAL A 42 3.74 -6.61 10.51
CA VAL A 42 3.41 -5.68 9.43
C VAL A 42 3.66 -4.24 9.84
N LEU A 43 4.31 -3.49 8.96
CA LEU A 43 4.40 -2.04 9.02
C LEU A 43 3.56 -1.42 7.91
N VAL A 44 2.65 -0.53 8.27
CA VAL A 44 2.03 0.41 7.34
C VAL A 44 2.84 1.69 7.36
N TRP A 45 3.34 2.11 6.21
CA TRP A 45 3.99 3.39 6.00
C TRP A 45 3.05 4.32 5.23
N ASP A 46 2.62 5.40 5.88
CA ASP A 46 1.86 6.45 5.21
C ASP A 46 2.80 7.29 4.34
N GLY A 47 2.92 6.90 3.08
CA GLY A 47 3.74 7.56 2.07
C GLY A 47 3.01 8.67 1.32
N ASN A 48 1.77 8.99 1.72
CA ASN A 48 1.00 10.09 1.16
C ASN A 48 1.26 11.40 1.93
N TYR A 49 2.43 11.97 1.77
CA TYR A 49 2.84 13.16 2.52
C TYR A 49 1.97 14.41 2.28
N THR A 50 1.23 14.47 1.18
CA THR A 50 0.34 15.59 0.89
C THR A 50 -0.93 15.52 1.75
N PHE A 51 -1.54 14.34 1.82
CA PHE A 51 -2.77 14.08 2.56
C PHE A 51 -2.69 12.75 3.31
N PRO A 52 -1.80 12.64 4.32
CA PRO A 52 -1.65 11.40 5.08
C PRO A 52 -2.95 11.10 5.83
N ASN A 53 -3.38 9.85 5.76
CA ASN A 53 -4.69 9.46 6.27
C ASN A 53 -4.71 8.08 6.95
N GLN A 54 -3.60 7.35 6.99
CA GLN A 54 -3.58 6.02 7.59
C GLN A 54 -3.93 6.06 9.09
N HIS A 55 -3.52 7.10 9.83
CA HIS A 55 -3.92 7.28 11.21
C HIS A 55 -5.44 7.42 11.36
N ILE A 56 -6.12 8.07 10.39
CA ILE A 56 -7.58 8.19 10.35
C ILE A 56 -8.22 6.84 10.06
N MET A 57 -7.67 6.06 9.09
CA MET A 57 -8.18 4.73 8.76
C MET A 57 -8.13 3.77 9.95
N PHE A 58 -7.11 3.90 10.77
CA PHE A 58 -6.95 3.09 11.99
C PHE A 58 -7.62 3.68 13.23
N GLY A 59 -8.17 4.90 13.18
CA GLY A 59 -8.79 5.57 14.32
C GLY A 59 -7.80 5.87 15.45
N VAL A 60 -6.55 6.23 15.12
CA VAL A 60 -5.48 6.48 16.10
C VAL A 60 -4.83 7.84 15.92
N GLU A 61 -4.22 8.35 17.00
CA GLU A 61 -3.49 9.61 17.00
C GLU A 61 -2.07 9.39 17.56
N PRO A 62 -1.10 8.96 16.73
CA PRO A 62 0.28 8.79 17.16
C PRO A 62 0.88 10.09 17.66
N PRO A 63 1.63 10.07 18.81
CA PRO A 63 2.21 11.27 19.41
C PRO A 63 3.32 11.91 18.57
N TYR A 64 3.99 11.10 17.75
CA TYR A 64 5.04 11.52 16.83
C TYR A 64 4.76 10.95 15.45
N ARG A 65 5.27 11.63 14.41
CA ARG A 65 5.08 11.31 13.01
C ARG A 65 6.44 11.12 12.32
N ALA A 66 6.46 10.50 11.15
CA ALA A 66 7.67 10.27 10.39
C ALA A 66 8.52 11.54 10.20
N LYS A 67 7.87 12.70 9.94
CA LYS A 67 8.52 13.99 9.83
C LYS A 67 9.36 14.36 11.05
N ASP A 68 8.93 14.04 12.26
CA ASP A 68 9.69 14.32 13.49
C ASP A 68 11.07 13.62 13.47
N THR A 69 11.17 12.45 12.85
CA THR A 69 12.44 11.76 12.63
C THR A 69 13.26 12.39 11.50
N TYR A 70 12.62 12.82 10.40
CA TYR A 70 13.32 13.46 9.28
C TYR A 70 14.01 14.77 9.69
N ILE A 71 13.43 15.50 10.63
CA ILE A 71 14.02 16.74 11.18
C ILE A 71 14.91 16.49 12.40
N GLY A 72 15.12 15.23 12.81
CA GLY A 72 15.98 14.87 13.93
C GLY A 72 15.41 15.19 15.31
N ARG A 73 14.08 15.36 15.44
CA ARG A 73 13.42 15.67 16.71
C ARG A 73 13.32 14.47 17.62
N VAL A 74 13.08 13.29 17.03
CA VAL A 74 12.97 12.00 17.75
C VAL A 74 13.61 10.88 16.93
N ASP A 75 13.96 9.79 17.61
CA ASP A 75 14.43 8.57 16.96
C ASP A 75 13.31 7.83 16.24
N LEU A 76 13.68 6.97 15.26
CA LEU A 76 12.75 6.15 14.50
C LEU A 76 11.84 5.27 15.40
N SER A 77 12.37 4.75 16.50
CA SER A 77 11.60 3.95 17.45
C SER A 77 10.41 4.70 18.07
N SER A 78 10.50 6.02 18.19
CA SER A 78 9.44 6.86 18.77
C SER A 78 8.28 7.14 17.80
N VAL A 79 8.52 7.07 16.49
CA VAL A 79 7.51 7.31 15.45
C VAL A 79 6.85 6.03 14.96
N LEU A 80 7.41 4.86 15.28
CA LEU A 80 6.79 3.58 14.99
C LEU A 80 5.67 3.30 16.00
N TYR A 81 4.46 3.72 15.64
CA TYR A 81 3.29 3.54 16.50
C TYR A 81 2.85 2.08 16.49
N LYS A 82 2.97 1.42 17.66
CA LYS A 82 2.54 0.03 17.84
C LYS A 82 1.02 -0.04 18.04
N MET A 83 0.31 -0.59 17.04
CA MET A 83 -1.14 -0.80 17.08
C MET A 83 -1.51 -2.03 17.92
N ASN A 84 -0.79 -3.13 17.70
CA ASN A 84 -0.87 -4.38 18.44
C ASN A 84 0.49 -5.11 18.35
N ASP A 85 0.55 -6.39 18.72
CA ASP A 85 1.82 -7.12 18.73
C ASP A 85 2.43 -7.30 17.32
N ASN A 86 1.61 -7.32 16.29
CA ASN A 86 2.01 -7.60 14.93
C ASN A 86 1.86 -6.40 13.98
N LEU A 87 1.13 -5.35 14.35
CA LEU A 87 0.80 -4.23 13.46
C LEU A 87 1.41 -2.92 13.96
N TYR A 88 2.12 -2.25 13.08
CA TYR A 88 2.78 -0.96 13.32
C TYR A 88 2.39 0.05 12.26
N LEU A 89 2.34 1.32 12.64
CA LEU A 89 2.05 2.44 11.78
C LEU A 89 3.19 3.47 11.84
N LEU A 90 3.72 3.84 10.68
CA LEU A 90 4.56 5.01 10.48
C LEU A 90 3.68 6.07 9.80
N ALA A 91 3.02 6.90 10.61
CA ALA A 91 2.13 7.97 10.14
C ALA A 91 2.92 9.23 9.83
N ASP A 92 2.34 10.14 9.02
CA ASP A 92 2.91 11.46 8.79
C ASP A 92 1.91 12.59 9.04
N TYR A 93 2.40 13.84 9.01
CA TYR A 93 1.59 15.05 9.04
C TYR A 93 1.29 15.53 7.62
N SER A 94 0.13 16.16 7.44
CA SER A 94 -0.11 16.95 6.22
C SER A 94 0.94 18.05 6.11
N VAL A 95 1.58 18.16 4.95
CA VAL A 95 2.59 19.19 4.71
C VAL A 95 1.89 20.54 4.56
N ASN A 96 2.26 21.52 5.39
CA ASN A 96 1.87 22.92 5.15
C ASN A 96 2.63 23.43 3.91
N GLU A 97 1.99 24.25 3.09
CA GLU A 97 2.50 24.76 1.79
C GLU A 97 3.93 25.36 1.85
N ILE A 98 4.41 25.72 3.02
CA ILE A 98 5.72 26.36 3.24
C ILE A 98 6.88 25.36 3.40
N GLU A 99 6.58 24.06 3.59
CA GLU A 99 7.58 23.03 3.92
C GLU A 99 7.65 21.90 2.87
N LEU A 100 7.39 22.21 1.60
CA LEU A 100 7.22 21.23 0.50
C LEU A 100 8.50 20.52 0.05
N GLU A 101 9.67 20.81 0.58
CA GLU A 101 10.87 20.05 0.24
C GLU A 101 10.92 18.74 1.05
N ILE A 102 10.36 17.69 0.45
CA ILE A 102 10.53 16.33 0.95
C ILE A 102 11.97 15.90 0.63
N ASP A 103 12.78 15.81 1.68
CA ASP A 103 14.15 15.30 1.56
C ASP A 103 14.14 13.78 1.37
N ILE A 104 14.26 13.35 0.13
CA ILE A 104 14.23 11.94 -0.27
C ILE A 104 15.35 11.16 0.41
N ASP A 105 16.53 11.75 0.62
CA ASP A 105 17.65 11.06 1.28
C ASP A 105 17.31 10.71 2.72
N LYS A 106 16.56 11.56 3.42
CA LYS A 106 16.08 11.26 4.77
C LYS A 106 15.06 10.13 4.78
N ILE A 107 14.16 10.10 3.81
CA ILE A 107 13.18 9.01 3.65
C ILE A 107 13.90 7.69 3.39
N LEU A 108 14.87 7.66 2.48
CA LEU A 108 15.66 6.48 2.19
C LEU A 108 16.51 6.04 3.39
N ASN A 109 17.00 7.00 4.19
CA ASN A 109 17.70 6.67 5.44
C ASN A 109 16.77 6.02 6.47
N VAL A 110 15.53 6.52 6.64
CA VAL A 110 14.52 5.87 7.48
C VAL A 110 14.21 4.46 6.99
N PHE A 111 14.01 4.30 5.68
CA PHE A 111 13.83 2.99 5.07
C PHE A 111 14.97 2.02 5.41
N LYS A 112 16.22 2.46 5.22
CA LYS A 112 17.41 1.67 5.56
C LYS A 112 17.43 1.27 7.04
N GLN A 113 17.08 2.19 7.94
CA GLN A 113 16.99 1.89 9.38
C GLN A 113 15.87 0.87 9.67
N LEU A 114 14.72 0.96 9.01
CA LEU A 114 13.62 0.02 9.15
C LEU A 114 14.06 -1.40 8.83
N ILE A 115 14.67 -1.63 7.66
CA ILE A 115 15.08 -2.97 7.23
C ILE A 115 16.30 -3.51 8.01
N THR A 116 17.12 -2.62 8.60
CA THR A 116 18.30 -3.02 9.34
C THR A 116 18.02 -3.35 10.81
N ASN A 117 17.15 -2.54 11.45
CA ASN A 117 16.99 -2.55 12.90
C ASN A 117 15.70 -3.24 13.37
N TYR A 118 14.74 -3.47 12.46
CA TYR A 118 13.44 -4.06 12.79
C TYR A 118 13.22 -5.35 12.00
N GLU A 119 12.38 -6.21 12.55
CA GLU A 119 11.98 -7.48 11.93
C GLU A 119 10.52 -7.40 11.55
N PHE A 120 10.23 -6.92 10.34
CA PHE A 120 8.92 -6.99 9.71
C PHE A 120 8.91 -8.09 8.67
N ASP A 121 7.77 -8.77 8.50
CA ASP A 121 7.54 -9.68 7.37
C ASP A 121 7.03 -8.89 6.16
N PHE A 122 6.22 -7.85 6.41
CA PHE A 122 5.64 -7.00 5.38
C PHE A 122 5.80 -5.51 5.70
N ILE A 123 6.13 -4.71 4.69
CA ILE A 123 6.05 -3.25 4.72
C ILE A 123 5.10 -2.82 3.61
N LEU A 124 3.93 -2.29 3.97
CA LEU A 124 2.95 -1.73 3.04
C LEU A 124 3.10 -0.22 2.98
N ILE A 125 3.34 0.33 1.80
CA ILE A 125 3.49 1.78 1.59
C ILE A 125 2.23 2.30 0.90
N ASP A 126 1.42 3.08 1.62
CA ASP A 126 0.28 3.81 1.04
C ASP A 126 0.77 5.07 0.36
N THR A 127 0.72 5.14 -0.96
CA THR A 127 1.30 6.26 -1.70
C THR A 127 0.26 7.33 -2.07
N ALA A 128 0.71 8.54 -2.38
CA ALA A 128 -0.14 9.55 -2.99
C ALA A 128 -0.66 9.08 -4.36
N ALA A 129 -1.79 9.62 -4.79
CA ALA A 129 -2.30 9.38 -6.14
C ALA A 129 -1.50 10.17 -7.18
N GLY A 130 -1.46 9.64 -8.40
CA GLY A 130 -0.75 10.25 -9.53
C GLY A 130 0.76 10.06 -9.45
N LEU A 131 1.47 10.74 -10.35
CA LEU A 131 2.92 10.61 -10.48
C LEU A 131 3.63 11.68 -9.64
N SER A 132 4.61 11.26 -8.84
CA SER A 132 5.53 12.14 -8.12
C SER A 132 6.92 11.50 -8.06
N GLU A 133 7.95 12.31 -7.79
CA GLU A 133 9.30 11.80 -7.58
C GLU A 133 9.36 10.85 -6.37
N LEU A 134 8.65 11.18 -5.31
CA LEU A 134 8.56 10.33 -4.12
C LEU A 134 7.94 8.97 -4.44
N LEU A 135 6.85 8.94 -5.24
CA LEU A 135 6.26 7.68 -5.69
C LEU A 135 7.30 6.84 -6.46
N LEU A 136 8.08 7.44 -7.37
CA LEU A 136 9.12 6.73 -8.09
C LEU A 136 10.19 6.14 -7.17
N ASN A 137 10.55 6.83 -6.10
CA ASN A 137 11.47 6.30 -5.09
C ASN A 137 10.84 5.12 -4.32
N PHE A 138 9.57 5.20 -3.94
CA PHE A 138 8.89 4.08 -3.28
C PHE A 138 8.79 2.84 -4.18
N ILE A 139 8.44 2.99 -5.45
CA ILE A 139 8.36 1.84 -6.36
C ILE A 139 9.74 1.20 -6.60
N ASN A 140 10.82 1.98 -6.62
CA ASN A 140 12.18 1.46 -6.81
C ASN A 140 12.66 0.60 -5.62
N ILE A 141 12.17 0.84 -4.41
CA ILE A 141 12.51 0.05 -3.23
C ILE A 141 11.53 -1.10 -2.99
N SER A 142 10.43 -1.17 -3.75
CA SER A 142 9.37 -2.17 -3.58
C SER A 142 9.65 -3.44 -4.35
N HIS A 143 9.34 -4.58 -3.74
CA HIS A 143 9.34 -5.88 -4.40
C HIS A 143 8.12 -6.03 -5.30
N LEU A 144 6.97 -5.50 -4.87
CA LEU A 144 5.73 -5.47 -5.62
C LEU A 144 5.10 -4.07 -5.59
N VAL A 145 4.47 -3.70 -6.70
CA VAL A 145 3.71 -2.46 -6.84
C VAL A 145 2.29 -2.81 -7.25
N CYS A 146 1.34 -2.59 -6.35
CA CYS A 146 -0.07 -2.85 -6.59
C CYS A 146 -0.75 -1.57 -7.07
N ILE A 147 -1.25 -1.57 -8.29
CA ILE A 147 -2.00 -0.45 -8.85
C ILE A 147 -3.48 -0.69 -8.59
N VAL A 148 -4.08 0.19 -7.78
CA VAL A 148 -5.51 0.18 -7.49
C VAL A 148 -6.24 1.01 -8.53
N LEU A 149 -7.26 0.43 -9.14
CA LEU A 149 -8.14 1.07 -10.12
C LEU A 149 -9.61 0.68 -9.86
N ASP A 150 -10.51 1.43 -10.46
CA ASP A 150 -11.96 1.21 -10.40
C ASP A 150 -12.58 1.26 -11.80
N ASP A 151 -13.90 1.13 -11.92
CA ASP A 151 -14.67 1.14 -13.16
C ASP A 151 -14.65 2.48 -13.91
N ASN A 152 -14.18 3.55 -13.26
CA ASN A 152 -14.16 4.87 -13.85
C ASN A 152 -13.20 4.93 -15.06
N PRO A 153 -13.64 5.35 -16.26
CA PRO A 153 -12.78 5.42 -17.44
C PRO A 153 -11.49 6.24 -17.24
N SER A 154 -11.54 7.32 -16.43
CA SER A 154 -10.33 8.09 -16.11
C SER A 154 -9.34 7.29 -15.25
N SER A 155 -9.84 6.47 -14.33
CA SER A 155 -8.99 5.58 -13.50
C SER A 155 -8.24 4.57 -14.35
N LEU A 156 -8.87 3.99 -15.37
CA LEU A 156 -8.24 3.08 -16.33
C LEU A 156 -7.12 3.78 -17.12
N ILE A 157 -7.39 4.98 -17.64
CA ILE A 157 -6.42 5.77 -18.42
C ILE A 157 -5.23 6.16 -17.54
N ASP A 158 -5.49 6.66 -16.33
CA ASP A 158 -4.45 7.10 -15.41
C ASP A 158 -3.62 5.91 -14.91
N SER A 159 -4.25 4.75 -14.67
CA SER A 159 -3.54 3.52 -14.32
C SER A 159 -2.64 3.02 -15.45
N TYR A 160 -3.12 3.04 -16.69
CA TYR A 160 -2.30 2.74 -17.87
C TYR A 160 -1.10 3.69 -17.97
N ALA A 161 -1.31 4.99 -17.77
CA ALA A 161 -0.23 5.99 -17.82
C ALA A 161 0.83 5.73 -16.75
N LEU A 162 0.43 5.36 -15.52
CA LEU A 162 1.35 4.97 -14.45
C LEU A 162 2.12 3.70 -14.82
N ILE A 163 1.45 2.65 -15.27
CA ILE A 163 2.10 1.40 -15.70
C ILE A 163 3.18 1.70 -16.74
N LYS A 164 2.86 2.49 -17.77
CA LYS A 164 3.80 2.88 -18.81
C LYS A 164 5.04 3.57 -18.26
N ILE A 165 4.89 4.39 -17.23
CA ILE A 165 6.01 5.07 -16.59
C ILE A 165 6.80 4.09 -15.71
N PHE A 166 6.14 3.27 -14.91
CA PHE A 166 6.76 2.32 -14.00
C PHE A 166 7.64 1.30 -14.71
N LEU A 167 7.24 0.86 -15.90
CA LEU A 167 8.03 -0.03 -16.76
C LEU A 167 9.42 0.52 -17.18
N ARG A 168 9.70 1.80 -16.90
CA ARG A 168 11.04 2.38 -17.10
C ARG A 168 11.95 2.16 -15.88
N PHE A 169 11.40 1.76 -14.75
CA PHE A 169 12.09 1.69 -13.46
C PHE A 169 12.09 0.28 -12.87
N ILE A 170 11.01 -0.49 -13.09
CA ILE A 170 10.81 -1.81 -12.50
C ILE A 170 10.38 -2.84 -13.56
N ASN A 171 10.55 -4.12 -13.24
CA ASN A 171 10.14 -5.21 -14.12
C ASN A 171 8.62 -5.36 -14.15
N PRO A 172 8.05 -5.79 -15.30
CA PRO A 172 6.60 -5.99 -15.43
C PRO A 172 5.99 -6.91 -14.36
N GLU A 173 6.71 -7.95 -13.96
CA GLU A 173 6.26 -8.95 -12.99
C GLU A 173 6.05 -8.37 -11.58
N GLN A 174 6.71 -7.23 -11.27
CA GLN A 174 6.53 -6.52 -10.01
C GLN A 174 5.22 -5.74 -9.97
N ILE A 175 4.57 -5.47 -11.12
CA ILE A 175 3.33 -4.72 -11.20
C ILE A 175 2.14 -5.67 -11.09
N LYS A 176 1.26 -5.40 -10.12
CA LYS A 176 0.02 -6.14 -9.90
C LYS A 176 -1.17 -5.18 -9.92
N LEU A 177 -2.33 -5.68 -10.28
CA LEU A 177 -3.55 -4.89 -10.32
C LEU A 177 -4.48 -5.33 -9.18
N ILE A 178 -5.17 -4.36 -8.56
CA ILE A 178 -6.27 -4.57 -7.63
C ILE A 178 -7.44 -3.73 -8.12
N ILE A 179 -8.59 -4.34 -8.37
CA ILE A 179 -9.77 -3.65 -8.85
C ILE A 179 -10.71 -3.39 -7.67
N ASN A 180 -11.09 -2.14 -7.47
CA ASN A 180 -11.96 -1.74 -6.37
C ASN A 180 -13.33 -1.24 -6.86
N ASN A 181 -14.30 -1.20 -5.95
CA ASN A 181 -15.67 -0.72 -6.19
C ASN A 181 -16.46 -1.54 -7.24
N ILE A 182 -16.22 -2.83 -7.31
CA ILE A 182 -16.90 -3.76 -8.23
C ILE A 182 -18.33 -3.98 -7.78
N ILE A 183 -19.29 -3.84 -8.70
CA ILE A 183 -20.70 -4.08 -8.42
C ILE A 183 -21.01 -5.58 -8.53
N ASP A 184 -20.51 -6.23 -9.57
CA ASP A 184 -20.68 -7.67 -9.82
C ASP A 184 -19.49 -8.28 -10.57
N ASN A 185 -19.56 -9.57 -10.84
CA ASN A 185 -18.48 -10.28 -11.53
C ASN A 185 -18.32 -9.85 -13.01
N GLU A 186 -19.40 -9.39 -13.66
CA GLU A 186 -19.33 -8.92 -15.05
C GLU A 186 -18.52 -7.63 -15.12
N ASP A 187 -18.70 -6.72 -14.16
CA ASP A 187 -17.88 -5.51 -14.02
C ASP A 187 -16.40 -5.84 -13.85
N PHE A 188 -16.09 -6.82 -12.98
CA PHE A 188 -14.71 -7.26 -12.78
C PHE A 188 -14.08 -7.73 -14.09
N ASP A 189 -14.74 -8.62 -14.81
CA ASP A 189 -14.25 -9.19 -16.07
C ASP A 189 -14.08 -8.11 -17.13
N GLU A 190 -15.01 -7.16 -17.19
CA GLU A 190 -14.97 -6.04 -18.14
C GLU A 190 -13.78 -5.13 -17.87
N ILE A 191 -13.56 -4.70 -16.62
CA ILE A 191 -12.46 -3.81 -16.24
C ILE A 191 -11.12 -4.51 -16.45
N ASN A 192 -11.00 -5.74 -15.97
CA ASN A 192 -9.79 -6.55 -16.12
C ASN A 192 -9.43 -6.77 -17.60
N THR A 193 -10.44 -7.05 -18.43
CA THR A 193 -10.25 -7.21 -19.87
C THR A 193 -9.81 -5.90 -20.51
N LYS A 194 -10.46 -4.77 -20.20
CA LYS A 194 -10.15 -3.46 -20.77
C LYS A 194 -8.71 -3.03 -20.47
N ILE A 195 -8.28 -3.06 -19.20
CA ILE A 195 -6.93 -2.64 -18.82
C ILE A 195 -5.87 -3.53 -19.47
N ASN A 196 -6.10 -4.85 -19.52
CA ASN A 196 -5.16 -5.79 -20.11
C ASN A 196 -5.14 -5.72 -21.64
N LEU A 197 -6.27 -5.45 -22.29
CA LEU A 197 -6.33 -5.23 -23.76
C LEU A 197 -5.50 -4.00 -24.18
N VAL A 198 -5.68 -2.87 -23.47
CA VAL A 198 -4.92 -1.64 -23.72
C VAL A 198 -3.44 -1.88 -23.43
N SER A 199 -3.10 -2.50 -22.32
CA SER A 199 -1.70 -2.80 -21.96
C SER A 199 -1.04 -3.72 -22.96
N ARG A 200 -1.71 -4.76 -23.42
CA ARG A 200 -1.19 -5.68 -24.44
C ARG A 200 -0.95 -4.97 -25.77
N ASN A 201 -1.89 -4.13 -26.21
CA ASN A 201 -1.80 -3.46 -27.50
C ASN A 201 -0.70 -2.39 -27.53
N PHE A 202 -0.48 -1.66 -26.43
CA PHE A 202 0.43 -0.51 -26.42
C PHE A 202 1.73 -0.72 -25.64
N LEU A 203 1.76 -1.71 -24.70
CA LEU A 203 2.94 -2.03 -23.89
C LEU A 203 3.48 -3.44 -24.19
N GLY A 204 2.78 -4.22 -25.02
CA GLY A 204 3.20 -5.56 -25.40
C GLY A 204 3.00 -6.64 -24.36
N GLN A 205 2.30 -6.34 -23.25
CA GLN A 205 2.15 -7.27 -22.12
C GLN A 205 0.85 -7.05 -21.34
N SER A 206 0.48 -8.06 -20.55
CA SER A 206 -0.65 -8.01 -19.64
C SER A 206 -0.15 -8.04 -18.19
N PHE A 207 -0.97 -7.55 -17.27
CA PHE A 207 -0.66 -7.51 -15.85
C PHE A 207 -1.63 -8.38 -15.06
N GLU A 208 -1.11 -9.05 -14.06
CA GLU A 208 -1.90 -9.90 -13.18
C GLU A 208 -2.79 -9.09 -12.27
N THR A 209 -4.09 -9.38 -12.27
CA THR A 209 -5.02 -8.87 -11.27
C THR A 209 -5.07 -9.88 -10.13
N ILE A 210 -4.58 -9.47 -8.96
CA ILE A 210 -4.39 -10.33 -7.79
C ILE A 210 -5.58 -10.34 -6.83
N GLY A 211 -6.55 -9.44 -7.05
CA GLY A 211 -7.75 -9.38 -6.22
C GLY A 211 -8.65 -8.21 -6.58
N TYR A 212 -9.81 -8.18 -5.97
CA TYR A 212 -10.75 -7.09 -6.09
C TYR A 212 -11.55 -6.89 -4.79
N LEU A 213 -12.15 -5.71 -4.64
CA LEU A 213 -13.11 -5.42 -3.58
C LEU A 213 -14.44 -4.98 -4.18
N PRO A 214 -15.55 -5.44 -3.63
CA PRO A 214 -16.86 -4.99 -4.06
C PRO A 214 -17.15 -3.55 -3.56
N TYR A 215 -18.05 -2.87 -4.26
CA TYR A 215 -18.73 -1.71 -3.70
C TYR A 215 -19.66 -2.20 -2.58
N ASP A 216 -19.37 -1.81 -1.35
CA ASP A 216 -20.19 -2.17 -0.20
C ASP A 216 -20.37 -0.99 0.76
N ARG A 217 -21.62 -0.80 1.21
CA ARG A 217 -21.97 0.27 2.15
C ARG A 217 -21.32 0.09 3.53
N GLU A 218 -21.01 -1.13 3.91
CA GLU A 218 -20.31 -1.41 5.17
C GLU A 218 -18.86 -0.92 5.12
N ILE A 219 -18.18 -1.10 3.99
CA ILE A 219 -16.85 -0.51 3.77
C ILE A 219 -16.92 1.01 3.89
N HIS A 220 -17.95 1.64 3.27
CA HIS A 220 -18.11 3.10 3.37
C HIS A 220 -18.39 3.56 4.81
N LYS A 221 -19.22 2.84 5.55
CA LYS A 221 -19.51 3.14 6.97
C LYS A 221 -18.27 2.97 7.83
N SER A 222 -17.46 1.94 7.62
CA SER A 222 -16.22 1.71 8.39
C SER A 222 -15.25 2.91 8.27
N ILE A 223 -15.13 3.51 7.08
CA ILE A 223 -14.33 4.72 6.88
C ILE A 223 -14.86 5.89 7.72
N ILE A 224 -16.19 6.11 7.73
CA ILE A 224 -16.82 7.20 8.50
C ILE A 224 -16.58 7.00 10.01
N HIS A 225 -16.65 5.76 10.48
CA HIS A 225 -16.43 5.42 11.89
C HIS A 225 -14.95 5.29 12.28
N GLN A 226 -14.03 5.44 11.32
CA GLN A 226 -12.58 5.24 11.51
C GLN A 226 -12.28 3.84 12.06
N GLU A 227 -12.93 2.84 11.49
CA GLU A 227 -12.80 1.43 11.84
C GLU A 227 -12.42 0.62 10.61
N LEU A 228 -11.72 -0.48 10.81
CA LEU A 228 -11.40 -1.39 9.72
C LEU A 228 -12.59 -2.34 9.46
N PHE A 229 -13.02 -2.46 8.20
CA PHE A 229 -14.11 -3.39 7.86
C PHE A 229 -13.70 -4.85 8.09
N THR A 230 -12.41 -5.16 8.09
CA THR A 230 -11.88 -6.48 8.45
C THR A 230 -12.07 -6.84 9.92
N ASN A 231 -12.41 -5.88 10.78
CA ASN A 231 -12.81 -6.13 12.17
C ASN A 231 -14.33 -6.33 12.33
N SER A 232 -15.11 -6.12 11.27
CA SER A 232 -16.57 -6.32 11.29
C SER A 232 -16.94 -7.81 11.40
N THR A 233 -18.24 -8.09 11.51
CA THR A 233 -18.76 -9.46 11.51
C THR A 233 -19.04 -10.00 10.10
N ASN A 234 -18.89 -9.18 9.07
CA ASN A 234 -19.15 -9.55 7.68
C ASN A 234 -18.05 -10.46 7.14
N LYS A 235 -18.30 -11.75 7.12
CA LYS A 235 -17.33 -12.76 6.68
C LYS A 235 -16.98 -12.62 5.20
N GLN A 236 -17.95 -12.26 4.35
CA GLN A 236 -17.73 -12.14 2.91
C GLN A 236 -16.75 -11.00 2.60
N LEU A 237 -16.87 -9.84 3.26
CA LEU A 237 -15.92 -8.75 3.09
C LEU A 237 -14.51 -9.10 3.57
N LYS A 238 -14.41 -9.87 4.66
CA LYS A 238 -13.11 -10.36 5.14
C LYS A 238 -12.44 -11.27 4.14
N GLU A 239 -13.20 -12.18 3.53
CA GLU A 239 -12.69 -13.16 2.56
C GLU A 239 -11.96 -12.49 1.38
N TYR A 240 -12.42 -11.32 0.91
CA TYR A 240 -11.69 -10.56 -0.13
C TYR A 240 -10.30 -10.14 0.34
N MET A 241 -10.18 -9.68 1.58
CA MET A 241 -8.87 -9.30 2.13
C MET A 241 -8.02 -10.53 2.47
N GLU A 242 -8.61 -11.60 2.94
CA GLU A 242 -7.93 -12.87 3.22
C GLU A 242 -7.34 -13.46 1.94
N ASN A 243 -8.09 -13.46 0.83
CA ASN A 243 -7.61 -13.91 -0.48
C ASN A 243 -6.44 -13.04 -0.96
N LEU A 244 -6.54 -11.71 -0.80
CA LEU A 244 -5.47 -10.80 -1.17
C LEU A 244 -4.22 -10.99 -0.27
N ALA A 245 -4.41 -11.16 1.03
CA ALA A 245 -3.33 -11.44 1.98
C ALA A 245 -2.63 -12.77 1.67
N GLN A 246 -3.40 -13.81 1.34
CA GLN A 246 -2.87 -15.12 0.98
C GLN A 246 -1.92 -15.06 -0.23
N TYR A 247 -2.25 -14.24 -1.24
CA TYR A 247 -1.36 -14.01 -2.39
C TYR A 247 0.02 -13.50 -1.93
N PHE A 248 0.06 -12.51 -1.04
CA PHE A 248 1.33 -11.95 -0.56
C PHE A 248 2.08 -12.89 0.38
N ILE A 249 1.38 -13.68 1.19
CA ILE A 249 1.97 -14.70 2.05
C ILE A 249 2.64 -15.79 1.20
N GLU A 250 1.99 -16.24 0.15
CA GLU A 250 2.58 -17.20 -0.78
C GLU A 250 3.78 -16.60 -1.52
N TYR A 251 3.65 -15.38 -2.02
CA TYR A 251 4.76 -14.69 -2.67
C TYR A 251 5.98 -14.55 -1.72
N TYR A 252 5.76 -14.19 -0.45
CA TYR A 252 6.81 -14.06 0.56
C TYR A 252 7.51 -15.38 0.89
N LYS A 253 6.79 -16.51 0.85
CA LYS A 253 7.36 -17.83 1.13
C LYS A 253 8.27 -18.36 0.02
N TYR A 254 8.04 -17.94 -1.22
CA TYR A 254 8.71 -18.51 -2.39
C TYR A 254 9.78 -17.59 -3.02
N ASN A 255 9.94 -16.37 -2.52
CA ASN A 255 10.92 -15.39 -2.98
C ASN A 255 11.77 -14.86 -1.83
#